data_7bb1fad6ca9b89de8d694890c13bb594
#
_entry.id   7bb1fad6ca9b89de8d694890c13bb594
#
_cell.length_a   1.000
_cell.length_b   1.000
_cell.length_c   1.000
_cell.angle_alpha   90.00
_cell.angle_beta   90.00
_cell.angle_gamma   90.00
#
_symmetry.space_group_name_H-M   'P 1'
#
loop_
_entity.id
_entity.type
_entity.pdbx_description
1 polymer ?
#
loop_
_entity_poly.entity_id
_entity_poly.type
_entity_poly.pdbx_seq_one_letter_code
_entity_poly.pdbx_strand_id
1 'polypeptide(L)'
;ESIGGEIITNIPDRSHLYQGQTPQTFKIKKMQQVFNCLTEDEKSVLTDACKIFTTQGEPVKLVKGEPFNIKITYPSDLKIAHALLGME
;
A
#
# COMPACT_ATOMS: atom_id res chain seq x y z
N GLU A 1 14.73 4.58 0.68
CA GLU A 1 14.97 4.38 -0.76
C GLU A 1 16.39 3.86 -0.98
N SER A 2 16.55 3.06 -2.01
CA SER A 2 17.85 2.45 -2.32
C SER A 2 18.01 2.22 -3.82
N ILE A 3 19.26 1.95 -4.23
CA ILE A 3 19.59 1.45 -5.57
C ILE A 3 19.94 -0.02 -5.41
N GLY A 4 19.15 -0.93 -6.06
CA GLY A 4 19.37 -2.37 -6.04
C GLY A 4 19.28 -3.03 -4.67
N GLY A 5 18.73 -2.34 -3.67
CA GLY A 5 18.61 -2.84 -2.31
C GLY A 5 19.91 -2.83 -1.50
N GLU A 6 21.02 -2.32 -2.06
CA GLU A 6 22.34 -2.37 -1.42
C GLU A 6 22.83 -1.01 -0.91
N ILE A 7 22.44 0.07 -1.61
CA ILE A 7 22.90 1.43 -1.29
C ILE A 7 21.71 2.31 -0.99
N ILE A 8 21.70 2.96 0.17
CA ILE A 8 20.68 3.93 0.53
C ILE A 8 20.89 5.21 -0.28
N THR A 9 19.89 5.65 -1.02
CA THR A 9 19.92 6.87 -1.83
C THR A 9 19.20 8.03 -1.18
N ASN A 10 18.23 7.74 -0.30
CA ASN A 10 17.45 8.76 0.38
C ASN A 10 16.80 8.18 1.63
N ILE A 11 16.68 9.01 2.66
CA ILE A 11 15.94 8.67 3.89
C ILE A 11 14.81 9.70 4.02
N PRO A 12 13.57 9.32 3.62
CA PRO A 12 12.43 10.23 3.73
C PRO A 12 12.12 10.60 5.18
N ASP A 13 11.47 11.75 5.38
CA ASP A 13 10.98 12.16 6.69
C ASP A 13 9.89 11.18 7.15
N ARG A 14 10.17 10.44 8.21
CA ARG A 14 9.24 9.41 8.73
C ARG A 14 7.89 9.97 9.16
N SER A 15 7.81 11.24 9.51
CA SER A 15 6.54 11.88 9.88
C SER A 15 5.56 11.95 8.69
N HIS A 16 6.04 11.84 7.47
CA HIS A 16 5.23 11.82 6.26
C HIS A 16 4.97 10.40 5.74
N LEU A 17 5.47 9.38 6.43
CA LEU A 17 5.38 8.00 5.98
C LEU A 17 4.37 7.22 6.82
N TYR A 18 3.56 6.42 6.13
CA TYR A 18 2.58 5.52 6.73
C TYR A 18 2.69 4.17 6.06
N GLN A 19 2.62 3.12 6.87
CA GLN A 19 2.62 1.76 6.35
C GLN A 19 1.22 1.43 5.82
N GLY A 20 1.13 1.09 4.54
CA GLY A 20 -0.13 0.72 3.92
C GLY A 20 -0.64 -0.62 4.44
N GLN A 21 -1.95 -0.69 4.65
CA GLN A 21 -2.65 -1.90 5.06
C GLN A 21 -3.85 -2.15 4.16
N THR A 22 -4.33 -3.37 4.13
CA THR A 22 -5.61 -3.72 3.51
C THR A 22 -6.69 -3.87 4.58
N PRO A 23 -7.98 -3.68 4.26
CA PRO A 23 -8.51 -3.42 2.93
C PRO A 23 -8.31 -1.99 2.46
N GLN A 24 -8.43 -1.80 1.14
CA GLN A 24 -8.49 -0.49 0.51
C GLN A 24 -9.87 -0.35 -0.13
N THR A 25 -10.54 0.77 0.13
CA THR A 25 -11.92 0.97 -0.30
C THR A 25 -12.04 2.17 -1.24
N PHE A 26 -12.76 1.99 -2.34
CA PHE A 26 -12.93 3.01 -3.37
C PHE A 26 -14.37 3.08 -3.85
N LYS A 27 -14.79 4.28 -4.28
CA LYS A 27 -16.01 4.43 -5.05
C LYS A 27 -15.78 3.82 -6.43
N ILE A 28 -16.58 2.84 -6.82
CA ILE A 28 -16.31 2.03 -8.03
C ILE A 28 -16.33 2.88 -9.31
N LYS A 29 -17.24 3.82 -9.45
CA LYS A 29 -17.31 4.69 -10.63
C LYS A 29 -16.08 5.58 -10.74
N LYS A 30 -15.61 6.11 -9.60
CA LYS A 30 -14.40 6.93 -9.55
C LYS A 30 -13.18 6.11 -9.91
N MET A 31 -13.07 4.89 -9.39
CA MET A 31 -12.00 3.95 -9.71
C MET A 31 -11.95 3.69 -11.23
N GLN A 32 -13.09 3.42 -11.84
CA GLN A 32 -13.18 3.19 -13.28
C GLN A 32 -12.72 4.40 -14.08
N GLN A 33 -13.14 5.61 -13.69
CA GLN A 33 -12.76 6.84 -14.36
C GLN A 33 -11.25 7.07 -14.30
N VAL A 34 -10.64 6.97 -13.11
CA VAL A 34 -9.20 7.19 -12.94
C VAL A 34 -8.39 6.13 -13.64
N PHE A 35 -8.81 4.87 -13.57
CA PHE A 35 -8.12 3.77 -14.25
C PHE A 35 -8.12 3.97 -15.77
N ASN A 36 -9.25 4.38 -16.34
CA ASN A 36 -9.36 4.62 -17.78
C ASN A 36 -8.52 5.80 -18.27
N CYS A 37 -8.12 6.70 -17.37
CA CYS A 37 -7.23 7.82 -17.69
C CYS A 37 -5.75 7.44 -17.67
N LEU A 38 -5.40 6.24 -17.20
CA LEU A 38 -4.01 5.78 -17.16
C LEU A 38 -3.53 5.39 -18.56
N THR A 39 -2.25 5.70 -18.85
CA THR A 39 -1.57 5.19 -20.04
C THR A 39 -1.24 3.71 -19.83
N GLU A 40 -0.93 3.00 -20.93
CA GLU A 40 -0.51 1.60 -20.83
C GLU A 40 0.77 1.44 -20.02
N ASP A 41 1.71 2.38 -20.14
CA ASP A 41 2.94 2.38 -19.35
C ASP A 41 2.64 2.56 -17.87
N GLU A 42 1.72 3.47 -17.50
CA GLU A 42 1.28 3.65 -16.13
C GLU A 42 0.62 2.41 -15.55
N LYS A 43 -0.22 1.72 -16.36
CA LYS A 43 -0.86 0.46 -15.95
C LYS A 43 0.16 -0.65 -15.70
N SER A 44 1.23 -0.70 -16.47
CA SER A 44 2.24 -1.76 -16.37
C SER A 44 3.05 -1.71 -15.07
N VAL A 45 3.12 -0.55 -14.41
CA VAL A 45 3.90 -0.36 -13.16
C VAL A 45 3.03 -0.28 -11.92
N LEU A 46 1.73 -0.58 -12.03
CA LEU A 46 0.84 -0.57 -10.88
C LEU A 46 1.17 -1.72 -9.93
N THR A 47 1.40 -1.40 -8.67
CA THR A 47 1.66 -2.37 -7.61
C THR A 47 0.63 -2.28 -6.47
N ASP A 48 -0.16 -1.22 -6.46
CA ASP A 48 -1.09 -0.88 -5.37
C ASP A 48 -2.27 -0.12 -5.96
N ALA A 49 -3.50 -0.44 -5.52
CA ALA A 49 -4.70 0.22 -6.02
C ALA A 49 -4.73 1.72 -5.75
N CYS A 50 -4.18 2.17 -4.62
CA CYS A 50 -4.11 3.60 -4.29
C CYS A 50 -3.26 4.38 -5.30
N LYS A 51 -2.28 3.74 -5.93
CA LYS A 51 -1.43 4.37 -6.92
C LYS A 51 -2.20 4.83 -8.15
N ILE A 52 -3.31 4.17 -8.47
CA ILE A 52 -4.21 4.57 -9.56
C ILE A 52 -4.67 6.01 -9.33
N PHE A 53 -5.08 6.33 -8.10
CA PHE A 53 -5.56 7.66 -7.72
C PHE A 53 -4.43 8.68 -7.65
N THR A 54 -3.33 8.34 -7.01
CA THR A 54 -2.20 9.26 -6.84
C THR A 54 -1.54 9.63 -8.16
N THR A 55 -1.48 8.69 -9.11
CA THR A 55 -0.96 8.93 -10.46
C THR A 55 -1.79 10.00 -11.20
N GLN A 56 -3.09 10.05 -10.95
CA GLN A 56 -4.00 11.03 -11.55
C GLN A 56 -4.18 12.29 -10.68
N GLY A 57 -3.41 12.44 -9.60
CA GLY A 57 -3.52 13.58 -8.70
C GLY A 57 -4.79 13.59 -7.86
N GLU A 58 -5.50 12.47 -7.76
CA GLU A 58 -6.70 12.35 -6.95
C GLU A 58 -6.35 12.07 -5.49
N PRO A 59 -7.03 12.70 -4.53
CA PRO A 59 -6.73 12.50 -3.12
C PRO A 59 -7.16 11.12 -2.64
N VAL A 60 -6.33 10.54 -1.75
CA VAL A 60 -6.63 9.30 -1.05
C VAL A 60 -6.58 9.58 0.44
N LYS A 61 -7.70 9.35 1.13
CA LYS A 61 -7.79 9.59 2.58
C LYS A 61 -7.17 8.44 3.35
N LEU A 62 -6.35 8.77 4.34
CA LEU A 62 -5.81 7.79 5.29
C LEU A 62 -6.81 7.57 6.42
N VAL A 63 -7.02 6.30 6.75
CA VAL A 63 -7.83 5.89 7.91
C VAL A 63 -6.92 5.09 8.84
N LYS A 64 -6.97 5.39 10.12
CA LYS A 64 -6.14 4.70 11.11
C LYS A 64 -6.46 3.21 11.14
N GLY A 65 -5.44 2.39 10.98
CA GLY A 65 -5.52 0.94 11.11
C GLY A 65 -4.98 0.47 12.45
N GLU A 66 -4.75 -0.84 12.54
CA GLU A 66 -4.22 -1.49 13.74
C GLU A 66 -2.87 -2.13 13.44
N PRO A 67 -1.88 -2.06 14.38
CA PRO A 67 -0.56 -2.65 14.16
C PRO A 67 -0.60 -4.16 13.90
N PHE A 68 -1.60 -4.87 14.44
CA PHE A 68 -1.75 -6.32 14.29
C PHE A 68 -2.56 -6.71 13.05
N ASN A 69 -3.00 -5.76 12.22
CA ASN A 69 -3.61 -6.05 10.92
C ASN A 69 -2.49 -6.31 9.91
N ILE A 70 -1.95 -7.52 9.95
CA ILE A 70 -0.84 -7.93 9.09
C ILE A 70 -1.35 -8.66 7.85
N LYS A 71 -0.59 -8.57 6.76
CA LYS A 71 -0.81 -9.36 5.55
C LYS A 71 0.08 -10.60 5.62
N ILE A 72 -0.52 -11.78 5.58
CA ILE A 72 0.23 -13.04 5.56
C ILE A 72 0.85 -13.20 4.17
N THR A 73 2.15 -13.05 4.08
CA THR A 73 2.91 -13.07 2.82
C THR A 73 4.00 -14.13 2.83
N TYR A 74 4.65 -14.32 3.97
CA TYR A 74 5.74 -15.27 4.16
C TYR A 74 5.38 -16.32 5.23
N PRO A 75 6.03 -17.52 5.24
CA PRO A 75 5.77 -18.54 6.27
C PRO A 75 5.92 -18.03 7.71
N SER A 76 6.84 -17.10 7.95
CA SER A 76 7.01 -16.47 9.27
C SER A 76 5.78 -15.68 9.72
N ASP A 77 5.00 -15.14 8.77
CA ASP A 77 3.78 -14.40 9.09
C ASP A 77 2.70 -15.28 9.69
N LEU A 78 2.67 -16.58 9.35
CA LEU A 78 1.77 -17.54 9.96
C LEU A 78 2.04 -17.70 11.47
N LYS A 79 3.31 -17.69 11.87
CA LYS A 79 3.71 -17.74 13.27
C LYS A 79 3.27 -16.49 14.02
N ILE A 80 3.44 -15.33 13.39
CA ILE A 80 3.00 -14.04 13.96
C ILE A 80 1.48 -14.04 14.13
N ALA A 81 0.75 -14.44 13.09
CA ALA A 81 -0.71 -14.52 13.13
C ALA A 81 -1.21 -15.46 14.24
N HIS A 82 -0.57 -16.62 14.41
CA HIS A 82 -0.90 -17.57 15.45
C HIS A 82 -0.67 -16.99 16.84
N ALA A 83 0.44 -16.28 17.03
CA ALA A 83 0.74 -15.61 18.29
C ALA A 83 -0.29 -14.52 18.61
N LEU A 84 -0.72 -13.73 17.60
CA LEU A 84 -1.75 -12.71 17.77
C LEU A 84 -3.09 -13.30 18.20
N LEU A 85 -3.47 -14.46 17.65
CA LEU A 85 -4.71 -15.16 18.05
C LEU A 85 -4.66 -15.59 19.53
N GLY A 86 -3.48 -15.97 20.02
CA GLY A 86 -3.29 -16.33 21.42
C GLY A 86 -3.38 -15.14 22.39
N MET A 87 -3.43 -13.92 21.89
CA MET A 87 -3.57 -12.70 22.70
C MET A 87 -5.02 -12.30 22.96
N GLU A 88 -5.97 -12.98 22.34
CA GLU A 88 -7.40 -12.69 22.51
C GLU A 88 -7.95 -13.18 23.85
#